data_d4f0dbca9fb1377b25ec6ba36797c361
#
_entry.id   d4f0dbca9fb1377b25ec6ba36797c361
#
_cell.length_a   1.000
_cell.length_b   1.000
_cell.length_c   1.000
_cell.angle_alpha   90.00
_cell.angle_beta   90.00
_cell.angle_gamma   90.00
#
_symmetry.space_group_name_H-M   'P 1'
#
loop_
_entity.id
_entity.type
_entity.pdbx_description
1 polymer ?
#
loop_
_entity_poly.entity_id
_entity_poly.type
_entity_poly.pdbx_seq_one_letter_code
_entity_poly.pdbx_strand_id
1 'polypeptide(L)'
;RQDVIACRHPIIPVRRMQNLQTEEEQVTLAFKRNGRWRELTIPKTTVTKASKICDLSARSILVTSESAKLLVRYLADVEADNEENIPVILSSSKMGWIRGKFLPYDTGIEFDGAARFRQIYESIQSHGSREKWYQRVLDLRKKRCFEIQFMMAASFASVLISIIGGLPFMVDLWGQTEGGKSVTLLLATSIWANPNKGMYYRDYASTDVGFEALADFLNHLPVVLDDTSKRCQSVEKRFEEIIYNLCSGKGKTRSNKELGINRENVWECITLTNGEKPITSY
;
A
#
# COMPACT_ATOMS: atom_id res chain seq x y z
N ARG A 1 -42.02 -21.87 15.41
CA ARG A 1 -41.00 -21.26 14.53
C ARG A 1 -40.10 -22.41 14.09
N GLN A 2 -39.94 -22.62 12.78
CA GLN A 2 -38.94 -23.56 12.29
C GLN A 2 -37.58 -22.85 12.32
N ASP A 3 -36.57 -23.44 12.98
CA ASP A 3 -35.20 -22.95 12.94
C ASP A 3 -34.63 -23.14 11.53
N VAL A 4 -34.12 -22.04 10.95
CA VAL A 4 -33.57 -22.05 9.61
C VAL A 4 -32.04 -21.85 9.75
N ILE A 5 -31.29 -22.78 9.17
CA ILE A 5 -29.82 -22.75 9.24
C ILE A 5 -29.30 -21.79 8.19
N ALA A 6 -28.75 -20.64 8.62
CA ALA A 6 -28.11 -19.66 7.73
C ALA A 6 -26.70 -20.11 7.28
N CYS A 7 -25.95 -20.77 8.16
CA CYS A 7 -24.63 -21.34 7.87
C CYS A 7 -24.40 -22.60 8.71
N ARG A 8 -23.76 -23.62 8.13
CA ARG A 8 -23.52 -24.92 8.81
C ARG A 8 -22.35 -24.89 9.79
N HIS A 9 -21.64 -23.81 9.89
CA HIS A 9 -20.58 -23.61 10.90
C HIS A 9 -20.75 -22.25 11.57
N PRO A 10 -20.24 -22.06 12.79
CA PRO A 10 -20.27 -20.76 13.46
C PRO A 10 -19.57 -19.69 12.62
N ILE A 11 -20.24 -18.55 12.46
CA ILE A 11 -19.74 -17.36 11.77
C ILE A 11 -20.37 -16.12 12.39
N ILE A 12 -19.54 -15.14 12.76
CA ILE A 12 -20.00 -13.89 13.37
C ILE A 12 -19.15 -12.70 12.89
N PRO A 13 -19.70 -11.49 12.78
CA PRO A 13 -18.93 -10.28 12.62
C PRO A 13 -18.26 -9.94 13.97
N VAL A 14 -16.94 -9.69 13.95
CA VAL A 14 -16.17 -9.42 15.18
C VAL A 14 -15.54 -8.03 15.20
N ARG A 15 -15.46 -7.35 14.04
CA ARG A 15 -14.82 -6.06 13.92
C ARG A 15 -15.29 -5.37 12.64
N ARG A 16 -15.43 -4.05 12.68
CA ARG A 16 -15.63 -3.19 11.50
C ARG A 16 -14.38 -2.32 11.31
N MET A 17 -14.04 -2.06 10.06
CA MET A 17 -12.95 -1.15 9.71
C MET A 17 -13.51 -0.05 8.83
N GLN A 18 -13.28 1.22 9.21
CA GLN A 18 -13.73 2.39 8.44
C GLN A 18 -12.52 3.06 7.80
N ASN A 19 -12.49 3.08 6.48
CA ASN A 19 -11.41 3.72 5.72
C ASN A 19 -11.51 5.25 5.80
N LEU A 20 -10.39 5.88 6.19
CA LEU A 20 -10.34 7.33 6.40
C LEU A 20 -10.33 8.17 5.12
N GLN A 21 -10.03 7.56 3.96
CA GLN A 21 -9.98 8.24 2.67
C GLN A 21 -11.27 8.07 1.86
N THR A 22 -11.87 6.88 1.91
CA THR A 22 -13.04 6.53 1.08
C THR A 22 -14.34 6.49 1.87
N GLU A 23 -14.24 6.50 3.22
CA GLU A 23 -15.36 6.29 4.15
C GLU A 23 -16.04 4.92 4.00
N GLU A 24 -15.50 4.05 3.14
CA GLU A 24 -16.01 2.69 2.96
C GLU A 24 -15.73 1.83 4.19
N GLU A 25 -16.67 0.92 4.47
CA GLU A 25 -16.53 -0.05 5.54
C GLU A 25 -16.08 -1.42 5.04
N GLN A 26 -15.22 -2.05 5.82
CA GLN A 26 -14.94 -3.48 5.77
C GLN A 26 -15.42 -4.15 7.06
N VAL A 27 -15.81 -5.41 6.98
CA VAL A 27 -16.18 -6.23 8.13
C VAL A 27 -15.24 -7.43 8.25
N THR A 28 -14.80 -7.72 9.47
CA THR A 28 -14.06 -8.94 9.78
C THR A 28 -15.03 -9.97 10.32
N LEU A 29 -15.14 -11.09 9.62
CA LEU A 29 -15.91 -12.27 10.03
C LEU A 29 -14.99 -13.27 10.71
N ALA A 30 -15.32 -13.67 11.93
CA ALA A 30 -14.73 -14.86 12.56
C ALA A 30 -15.61 -16.07 12.25
N PHE A 31 -15.00 -17.16 11.78
CA PHE A 31 -15.70 -18.41 11.48
C PHE A 31 -14.88 -19.65 11.88
N LYS A 32 -15.57 -20.73 12.24
CA LYS A 32 -14.92 -21.95 12.70
C LYS A 32 -14.91 -23.03 11.62
N ARG A 33 -13.72 -23.49 11.22
CA ARG A 33 -13.55 -24.61 10.27
C ARG A 33 -12.52 -25.61 10.79
N ASN A 34 -12.81 -26.89 10.65
CA ASN A 34 -11.94 -27.98 11.10
C ASN A 34 -11.44 -27.78 12.55
N GLY A 35 -12.35 -27.39 13.45
CA GLY A 35 -12.05 -27.15 14.86
C GLY A 35 -11.30 -25.85 15.17
N ARG A 36 -10.90 -25.05 14.16
CA ARG A 36 -10.11 -23.82 14.35
C ARG A 36 -10.91 -22.58 13.95
N TRP A 37 -10.81 -21.52 14.73
CA TRP A 37 -11.30 -20.20 14.38
C TRP A 37 -10.35 -19.55 13.36
N ARG A 38 -10.94 -18.87 12.40
CA ARG A 38 -10.26 -18.08 11.36
C ARG A 38 -10.95 -16.74 11.21
N GLU A 39 -10.21 -15.74 10.81
CA GLU A 39 -10.75 -14.42 10.51
C GLU A 39 -10.58 -14.10 9.02
N LEU A 40 -11.55 -13.36 8.48
CA LEU A 40 -11.55 -12.88 7.11
C LEU A 40 -12.13 -11.48 7.07
N THR A 41 -11.31 -10.51 6.67
CA THR A 41 -11.73 -9.12 6.45
C THR A 41 -12.14 -8.93 4.99
N ILE A 42 -13.31 -8.39 4.77
CA ILE A 42 -13.93 -8.22 3.45
C ILE A 42 -14.73 -6.92 3.37
N PRO A 43 -14.91 -6.34 2.15
CA PRO A 43 -15.78 -5.19 1.97
C PRO A 43 -17.19 -5.45 2.51
N LYS A 44 -17.77 -4.47 3.18
CA LYS A 44 -19.15 -4.54 3.72
C LYS A 44 -20.15 -4.93 2.64
N THR A 45 -19.96 -4.46 1.41
CA THR A 45 -20.80 -4.80 0.26
C THR A 45 -20.85 -6.28 -0.08
N THR A 46 -19.88 -7.09 0.40
CA THR A 46 -19.88 -8.54 0.21
C THR A 46 -20.91 -9.23 1.08
N VAL A 47 -21.08 -8.80 2.33
CA VAL A 47 -22.03 -9.39 3.27
C VAL A 47 -23.44 -8.85 3.14
N THR A 48 -23.65 -7.76 2.39
CA THR A 48 -24.97 -7.15 2.18
C THR A 48 -25.67 -7.63 0.90
N LYS A 49 -24.98 -8.31 -0.01
CA LYS A 49 -25.54 -8.76 -1.30
C LYS A 49 -25.47 -10.28 -1.43
N ALA A 50 -26.62 -10.93 -1.62
CA ALA A 50 -26.71 -12.39 -1.75
C ALA A 50 -25.85 -12.96 -2.89
N SER A 51 -25.69 -12.23 -3.99
CA SER A 51 -24.79 -12.64 -5.09
C SER A 51 -23.32 -12.61 -4.73
N LYS A 52 -22.90 -11.61 -3.94
CA LYS A 52 -21.49 -11.45 -3.54
C LYS A 52 -21.10 -12.33 -2.36
N ILE A 53 -22.03 -12.63 -1.44
CA ILE A 53 -21.71 -13.45 -0.27
C ILE A 53 -21.38 -14.89 -0.67
N CYS A 54 -21.85 -15.37 -1.82
CA CYS A 54 -21.51 -16.68 -2.38
C CYS A 54 -20.00 -16.81 -2.69
N ASP A 55 -19.29 -15.70 -2.98
CA ASP A 55 -17.85 -15.70 -3.24
C ASP A 55 -17.03 -16.13 -2.01
N LEU A 56 -17.63 -16.05 -0.81
CA LEU A 56 -17.01 -16.51 0.43
C LEU A 56 -16.81 -18.04 0.48
N SER A 57 -17.49 -18.79 -0.40
CA SER A 57 -17.27 -20.24 -0.55
C SER A 57 -15.82 -20.55 -0.93
N ALA A 58 -15.17 -19.70 -1.75
CA ALA A 58 -13.76 -19.80 -2.11
C ALA A 58 -12.81 -19.60 -0.88
N ARG A 59 -13.32 -19.03 0.22
CA ARG A 59 -12.60 -18.81 1.48
C ARG A 59 -12.98 -19.79 2.59
N SER A 60 -13.59 -20.94 2.21
CA SER A 60 -14.01 -22.01 3.12
C SER A 60 -15.21 -21.66 4.00
N ILE A 61 -16.01 -20.66 3.69
CA ILE A 61 -17.26 -20.37 4.35
C ILE A 61 -18.37 -21.13 3.59
N LEU A 62 -19.15 -21.97 4.29
CA LEU A 62 -20.19 -22.79 3.69
C LEU A 62 -21.42 -21.94 3.39
N VAL A 63 -21.43 -21.36 2.20
CA VAL A 63 -22.56 -20.62 1.65
C VAL A 63 -22.87 -21.13 0.23
N THR A 64 -24.14 -21.24 -0.10
CA THR A 64 -24.64 -21.59 -1.43
C THR A 64 -25.64 -20.52 -1.89
N SER A 65 -26.00 -20.52 -3.17
CA SER A 65 -27.05 -19.63 -3.69
C SER A 65 -28.37 -19.71 -2.93
N GLU A 66 -28.69 -20.89 -2.38
CA GLU A 66 -29.92 -21.12 -1.59
C GLU A 66 -29.82 -20.51 -0.19
N SER A 67 -28.67 -20.65 0.48
CA SER A 67 -28.45 -20.12 1.84
C SER A 67 -28.00 -18.66 1.87
N ALA A 68 -27.63 -18.08 0.74
CA ALA A 68 -27.03 -16.74 0.66
C ALA A 68 -27.91 -15.65 1.30
N LYS A 69 -29.21 -15.62 0.98
CA LYS A 69 -30.12 -14.62 1.57
C LYS A 69 -30.28 -14.78 3.08
N LEU A 70 -30.24 -16.01 3.58
CA LEU A 70 -30.34 -16.30 5.01
C LEU A 70 -29.09 -15.87 5.74
N LEU A 71 -27.91 -16.12 5.14
CA LEU A 71 -26.63 -15.70 5.73
C LEU A 71 -26.50 -14.17 5.74
N VAL A 72 -26.88 -13.47 4.66
CA VAL A 72 -26.93 -12.00 4.63
C VAL A 72 -27.79 -11.45 5.76
N ARG A 73 -29.02 -11.98 5.91
CA ARG A 73 -29.93 -11.55 6.98
C ARG A 73 -29.38 -11.83 8.35
N TYR A 74 -28.87 -13.03 8.59
CA TYR A 74 -28.27 -13.43 9.87
C TYR A 74 -27.10 -12.49 10.28
N LEU A 75 -26.19 -12.20 9.35
CA LEU A 75 -25.05 -11.32 9.64
C LEU A 75 -25.51 -9.89 9.91
N ALA A 76 -26.55 -9.41 9.20
CA ALA A 76 -27.11 -8.09 9.45
C ALA A 76 -27.80 -8.00 10.82
N ASP A 77 -28.60 -9.02 11.18
CA ASP A 77 -29.29 -9.08 12.48
C ASP A 77 -28.26 -9.15 13.63
N VAL A 78 -27.24 -10.03 13.50
CA VAL A 78 -26.17 -10.13 14.52
C VAL A 78 -25.39 -8.81 14.69
N GLU A 79 -25.12 -8.13 13.59
CA GLU A 79 -24.40 -6.84 13.64
C GLU A 79 -25.27 -5.76 14.31
N ALA A 80 -26.56 -5.69 13.97
CA ALA A 80 -27.49 -4.71 14.56
C ALA A 80 -27.68 -4.96 16.07
N ASP A 81 -27.85 -6.22 16.48
CA ASP A 81 -28.04 -6.60 17.87
C ASP A 81 -26.77 -6.40 18.74
N ASN A 82 -25.61 -6.27 18.09
CA ASN A 82 -24.31 -6.15 18.77
C ASN A 82 -23.52 -4.91 18.35
N GLU A 83 -24.17 -3.87 17.87
CA GLU A 83 -23.52 -2.67 17.34
C GLU A 83 -22.53 -2.04 18.32
N GLU A 84 -22.89 -1.99 19.61
CA GLU A 84 -22.04 -1.45 20.67
C GLU A 84 -20.87 -2.37 21.06
N ASN A 85 -20.97 -3.68 20.77
CA ASN A 85 -19.96 -4.68 21.11
C ASN A 85 -18.98 -4.95 19.98
N ILE A 86 -19.32 -4.61 18.73
CA ILE A 86 -18.46 -4.78 17.57
C ILE A 86 -17.61 -3.53 17.38
N PRO A 87 -16.30 -3.57 17.68
CA PRO A 87 -15.45 -2.40 17.61
C PRO A 87 -15.34 -1.87 16.18
N VAL A 88 -15.35 -0.54 16.04
CA VAL A 88 -15.01 0.14 14.80
C VAL A 88 -13.57 0.61 14.88
N ILE A 89 -12.73 0.14 13.96
CA ILE A 89 -11.33 0.49 13.85
C ILE A 89 -11.14 1.38 12.64
N LEU A 90 -10.41 2.47 12.82
CA LEU A 90 -10.04 3.34 11.70
C LEU A 90 -9.00 2.63 10.83
N SER A 91 -9.13 2.77 9.53
CA SER A 91 -8.23 2.14 8.58
C SER A 91 -7.79 3.10 7.47
N SER A 92 -6.73 2.75 6.79
CA SER A 92 -6.18 3.51 5.67
C SER A 92 -5.62 2.56 4.61
N SER A 93 -5.89 2.88 3.35
CA SER A 93 -5.24 2.23 2.21
C SER A 93 -3.93 2.91 1.79
N LYS A 94 -3.55 4.00 2.44
CA LYS A 94 -2.34 4.78 2.18
C LYS A 94 -1.39 4.79 3.38
N MET A 95 -0.11 5.04 3.10
CA MET A 95 0.95 5.22 4.10
C MET A 95 1.24 6.72 4.34
N GLY A 96 2.19 6.99 5.23
CA GLY A 96 2.62 8.35 5.56
C GLY A 96 1.65 9.07 6.50
N TRP A 97 1.50 10.37 6.35
CA TRP A 97 0.69 11.22 7.25
C TRP A 97 -0.80 11.06 6.97
N ILE A 98 -1.53 10.55 7.96
CA ILE A 98 -2.98 10.37 7.94
C ILE A 98 -3.56 10.92 9.24
N ARG A 99 -4.31 12.02 9.17
CA ARG A 99 -4.91 12.69 10.33
C ARG A 99 -3.92 12.95 11.48
N GLY A 100 -2.70 13.40 11.15
CA GLY A 100 -1.66 13.72 12.13
C GLY A 100 -0.90 12.51 12.68
N LYS A 101 -1.21 11.28 12.22
CA LYS A 101 -0.46 10.06 12.52
C LYS A 101 0.38 9.65 11.33
N PHE A 102 1.55 9.03 11.58
CA PHE A 102 2.44 8.57 10.53
C PHE A 102 2.41 7.05 10.39
N LEU A 103 1.75 6.56 9.34
CA LEU A 103 1.57 5.14 9.08
C LEU A 103 2.75 4.53 8.31
N PRO A 104 3.13 3.29 8.65
CA PRO A 104 2.51 2.36 9.59
C PRO A 104 3.07 2.40 11.02
N TYR A 105 3.84 3.42 11.41
CA TYR A 105 4.55 3.48 12.70
C TYR A 105 3.65 3.88 13.87
N ASP A 106 2.62 4.68 13.61
CA ASP A 106 1.59 5.02 14.61
C ASP A 106 0.53 3.93 14.72
N THR A 107 0.04 3.70 15.94
CA THR A 107 -1.01 2.73 16.22
C THR A 107 -2.41 3.35 16.14
N GLY A 108 -3.43 2.51 16.02
CA GLY A 108 -4.85 2.92 16.04
C GLY A 108 -5.44 3.24 14.67
N ILE A 109 -4.65 3.09 13.59
CA ILE A 109 -5.15 3.04 12.21
C ILE A 109 -4.56 1.79 11.57
N GLU A 110 -5.40 0.89 11.09
CA GLU A 110 -4.95 -0.35 10.46
C GLU A 110 -4.86 -0.20 8.93
N PHE A 111 -4.04 -1.04 8.30
CA PHE A 111 -3.95 -1.10 6.85
C PHE A 111 -5.08 -1.96 6.27
N ASP A 112 -5.86 -1.39 5.37
CA ASP A 112 -6.95 -2.05 4.65
C ASP A 112 -6.80 -2.02 3.12
N GLY A 113 -5.63 -1.63 2.63
CA GLY A 113 -5.34 -1.49 1.21
C GLY A 113 -5.35 -2.82 0.45
N ALA A 114 -5.28 -2.72 -0.88
CA ALA A 114 -5.32 -3.86 -1.78
C ALA A 114 -4.25 -4.91 -1.46
N ALA A 115 -4.61 -6.19 -1.60
CA ALA A 115 -3.73 -7.34 -1.30
C ALA A 115 -2.37 -7.28 -2.03
N ARG A 116 -2.32 -6.67 -3.22
CA ARG A 116 -1.07 -6.48 -3.99
C ARG A 116 -0.02 -5.61 -3.27
N PHE A 117 -0.44 -4.75 -2.32
CA PHE A 117 0.45 -3.90 -1.54
C PHE A 117 0.82 -4.49 -0.18
N ARG A 118 0.21 -5.62 0.19
CA ARG A 118 0.45 -6.26 1.49
C ARG A 118 1.93 -6.54 1.74
N GLN A 119 2.63 -7.07 0.76
CA GLN A 119 4.05 -7.37 0.88
C GLN A 119 4.90 -6.10 1.09
N ILE A 120 4.56 -5.00 0.42
CA ILE A 120 5.25 -3.71 0.63
C ILE A 120 4.94 -3.20 2.02
N TYR A 121 3.66 -3.20 2.43
CA TYR A 121 3.24 -2.80 3.77
C TYR A 121 3.98 -3.58 4.86
N GLU A 122 4.04 -4.90 4.75
CA GLU A 122 4.74 -5.78 5.70
C GLU A 122 6.26 -5.57 5.69
N SER A 123 6.82 -5.02 4.61
CA SER A 123 8.24 -4.67 4.54
C SER A 123 8.59 -3.37 5.27
N ILE A 124 7.60 -2.49 5.55
CA ILE A 124 7.78 -1.21 6.26
C ILE A 124 7.74 -1.47 7.77
N GLN A 125 8.77 -2.08 8.28
CA GLN A 125 8.89 -2.45 9.70
C GLN A 125 10.33 -2.28 10.18
N SER A 126 10.50 -1.98 11.47
CA SER A 126 11.80 -2.01 12.10
C SER A 126 12.38 -3.43 12.06
N HIS A 127 13.60 -3.57 11.57
CA HIS A 127 14.28 -4.86 11.48
C HIS A 127 15.78 -4.70 11.78
N GLY A 128 16.37 -5.70 12.42
CA GLY A 128 17.78 -5.72 12.76
C GLY A 128 18.12 -4.83 13.96
N SER A 129 19.37 -4.33 14.00
CA SER A 129 19.86 -3.46 15.09
C SER A 129 19.97 -2.03 14.63
N ARG A 130 19.26 -1.12 15.30
CA ARG A 130 19.31 0.32 15.10
C ARG A 130 20.75 0.85 15.29
N GLU A 131 21.46 0.36 16.32
CA GLU A 131 22.81 0.80 16.64
C GLU A 131 23.79 0.46 15.53
N LYS A 132 23.72 -0.78 14.99
CA LYS A 132 24.57 -1.21 13.88
C LYS A 132 24.28 -0.41 12.61
N TRP A 133 23.01 -0.17 12.30
CA TRP A 133 22.61 0.64 11.16
C TRP A 133 23.14 2.07 11.31
N TYR A 134 22.94 2.68 12.48
CA TYR A 134 23.39 4.04 12.77
C TYR A 134 24.91 4.20 12.66
N GLN A 135 25.69 3.25 13.19
CA GLN A 135 27.14 3.24 13.06
C GLN A 135 27.58 3.18 11.58
N ARG A 136 26.93 2.36 10.77
CA ARG A 136 27.22 2.28 9.33
C ARG A 136 26.94 3.60 8.62
N VAL A 137 25.83 4.25 8.93
CA VAL A 137 25.52 5.57 8.36
C VAL A 137 26.56 6.62 8.77
N LEU A 138 26.98 6.63 10.03
CA LEU A 138 28.04 7.53 10.50
C LEU A 138 29.38 7.27 9.79
N ASP A 139 29.76 6.01 9.60
CA ASP A 139 30.97 5.65 8.88
C ASP A 139 30.93 6.13 7.41
N LEU A 140 29.79 5.99 6.74
CA LEU A 140 29.59 6.51 5.39
C LEU A 140 29.68 8.05 5.33
N ARG A 141 29.14 8.75 6.32
CA ARG A 141 29.27 10.20 6.44
C ARG A 141 30.73 10.63 6.59
N LYS A 142 31.51 9.94 7.43
CA LYS A 142 32.97 10.20 7.62
C LYS A 142 33.74 10.00 6.33
N LYS A 143 33.38 9.02 5.51
CA LYS A 143 33.98 8.74 4.20
C LYS A 143 33.64 9.76 3.11
N ARG A 144 32.76 10.71 3.40
CA ARG A 144 32.29 11.76 2.46
C ARG A 144 31.72 11.21 1.15
N CYS A 145 31.01 10.06 1.21
CA CYS A 145 30.27 9.52 0.08
C CYS A 145 29.03 10.40 -0.17
N PHE A 146 29.20 11.47 -0.96
CA PHE A 146 28.18 12.50 -1.15
C PHE A 146 26.87 11.93 -1.74
N GLU A 147 26.98 11.06 -2.73
CA GLU A 147 25.84 10.43 -3.41
C GLU A 147 24.93 9.67 -2.43
N ILE A 148 25.55 8.91 -1.53
CA ILE A 148 24.82 8.15 -0.51
C ILE A 148 24.13 9.12 0.47
N GLN A 149 24.87 10.14 0.94
CA GLN A 149 24.34 11.12 1.88
C GLN A 149 23.17 11.89 1.27
N PHE A 150 23.28 12.29 0.01
CA PHE A 150 22.26 13.03 -0.70
C PHE A 150 21.00 12.18 -0.91
N MET A 151 21.14 10.93 -1.37
CA MET A 151 20.00 10.02 -1.58
C MET A 151 19.29 9.68 -0.26
N MET A 152 20.06 9.48 0.83
CA MET A 152 19.47 9.28 2.16
C MET A 152 18.74 10.54 2.65
N ALA A 153 19.33 11.73 2.44
CA ALA A 153 18.67 13.00 2.79
C ALA A 153 17.37 13.20 2.00
N ALA A 154 17.37 12.89 0.70
CA ALA A 154 16.18 12.94 -0.14
C ALA A 154 15.11 11.95 0.34
N SER A 155 15.51 10.74 0.77
CA SER A 155 14.61 9.76 1.35
C SER A 155 13.92 10.29 2.62
N PHE A 156 14.65 10.93 3.52
CA PHE A 156 14.08 11.60 4.69
C PHE A 156 13.21 12.81 4.31
N ALA A 157 13.64 13.60 3.32
CA ALA A 157 12.89 14.77 2.87
C ALA A 157 11.52 14.43 2.29
N SER A 158 11.36 13.22 1.73
CA SER A 158 10.09 12.77 1.15
C SER A 158 8.90 12.95 2.10
N VAL A 159 9.05 12.58 3.35
CA VAL A 159 7.95 12.66 4.34
C VAL A 159 7.68 14.09 4.85
N LEU A 160 8.51 15.04 4.47
CA LEU A 160 8.37 16.44 4.84
C LEU A 160 7.71 17.27 3.73
N ILE A 161 7.64 16.78 2.50
CA ILE A 161 7.10 17.50 1.34
C ILE A 161 5.72 18.07 1.63
N SER A 162 4.78 17.24 2.08
CA SER A 162 3.42 17.67 2.40
C SER A 162 3.35 18.67 3.56
N ILE A 163 4.23 18.55 4.54
CA ILE A 163 4.27 19.41 5.72
C ILE A 163 4.69 20.83 5.36
N ILE A 164 5.64 20.96 4.42
CA ILE A 164 6.19 22.26 4.01
C ILE A 164 5.47 22.85 2.78
N GLY A 165 4.45 22.15 2.23
CA GLY A 165 3.75 22.56 1.02
C GLY A 165 4.64 22.50 -0.23
N GLY A 166 5.63 21.59 -0.24
CA GLY A 166 6.52 21.35 -1.37
C GLY A 166 5.87 20.55 -2.48
N LEU A 167 6.47 20.59 -3.68
CA LEU A 167 6.03 19.75 -4.80
C LEU A 167 6.84 18.45 -4.84
N PRO A 168 6.23 17.33 -5.25
CA PRO A 168 6.95 16.11 -5.56
C PRO A 168 8.06 16.34 -6.57
N PHE A 169 9.18 15.66 -6.41
CA PHE A 169 10.28 15.70 -7.36
C PHE A 169 11.02 14.37 -7.41
N MET A 170 11.91 14.23 -8.38
CA MET A 170 12.70 13.03 -8.59
C MET A 170 14.17 13.31 -8.36
N VAL A 171 14.86 12.36 -7.72
CA VAL A 171 16.32 12.35 -7.57
C VAL A 171 16.86 11.16 -8.33
N ASP A 172 17.67 11.42 -9.35
CA ASP A 172 18.28 10.42 -10.20
C ASP A 172 19.78 10.29 -9.95
N LEU A 173 20.24 9.07 -9.68
CA LEU A 173 21.65 8.73 -9.54
C LEU A 173 22.12 7.95 -10.75
N TRP A 174 22.87 8.59 -11.63
CA TRP A 174 23.33 7.95 -12.86
C TRP A 174 24.85 7.79 -12.92
N GLY A 175 25.32 6.86 -13.73
CA GLY A 175 26.74 6.59 -13.91
C GLY A 175 27.02 5.18 -14.39
N GLN A 176 28.31 4.83 -14.53
CA GLN A 176 28.74 3.52 -15.03
C GLN A 176 28.24 2.37 -14.18
N THR A 177 28.11 1.20 -14.78
CA THR A 177 27.83 -0.08 -14.11
C THR A 177 28.84 -0.33 -12.99
N GLU A 178 28.41 -1.00 -11.91
CA GLU A 178 29.22 -1.30 -10.71
C GLU A 178 29.64 -0.07 -9.86
N GLY A 179 29.13 1.12 -10.16
CA GLY A 179 29.40 2.35 -9.38
C GLY A 179 28.70 2.45 -8.03
N GLY A 180 28.07 1.38 -7.52
CA GLY A 180 27.39 1.39 -6.21
C GLY A 180 26.00 2.04 -6.19
N LYS A 181 25.43 2.42 -7.33
CA LYS A 181 24.13 3.11 -7.46
C LYS A 181 22.98 2.35 -6.77
N SER A 182 22.82 1.06 -7.07
CA SER A 182 21.76 0.25 -6.46
C SER A 182 21.97 0.09 -4.94
N VAL A 183 23.23 -0.01 -4.48
CA VAL A 183 23.53 -0.03 -3.04
C VAL A 183 23.11 1.27 -2.36
N THR A 184 23.29 2.40 -3.03
CA THR A 184 22.85 3.71 -2.55
C THR A 184 21.33 3.76 -2.39
N LEU A 185 20.56 3.25 -3.38
CA LEU A 185 19.11 3.13 -3.26
C LEU A 185 18.68 2.18 -2.13
N LEU A 186 19.38 1.04 -1.96
CA LEU A 186 19.09 0.11 -0.87
C LEU A 186 19.30 0.76 0.50
N LEU A 187 20.34 1.58 0.66
CA LEU A 187 20.59 2.34 1.90
C LEU A 187 19.50 3.39 2.13
N ALA A 188 19.08 4.14 1.11
CA ALA A 188 17.98 5.09 1.21
C ALA A 188 16.66 4.39 1.54
N THR A 189 16.41 3.19 0.99
CA THR A 189 15.24 2.36 1.31
C THR A 189 15.27 1.85 2.74
N SER A 190 16.46 1.49 3.27
CA SER A 190 16.60 0.92 4.61
C SER A 190 16.22 1.86 5.75
N ILE A 191 16.00 3.14 5.46
CA ILE A 191 15.47 4.12 6.41
C ILE A 191 14.05 3.74 6.83
N TRP A 192 13.25 3.24 5.90
CA TRP A 192 11.81 3.01 6.08
C TRP A 192 11.41 1.54 6.06
N ALA A 193 12.12 0.71 5.28
CA ALA A 193 11.65 -0.61 4.93
C ALA A 193 12.78 -1.61 4.66
N ASN A 194 12.40 -2.86 4.50
CA ASN A 194 13.31 -3.92 4.06
C ASN A 194 13.79 -3.65 2.62
N PRO A 195 15.10 -3.43 2.41
CA PRO A 195 15.67 -3.10 1.11
C PRO A 195 15.86 -4.33 0.19
N ASN A 196 15.46 -5.52 0.60
CA ASN A 196 15.62 -6.72 -0.23
C ASN A 196 14.76 -6.65 -1.49
N LYS A 197 15.25 -7.31 -2.55
CA LYS A 197 14.56 -7.39 -3.84
C LYS A 197 13.14 -7.96 -3.67
N GLY A 198 12.18 -7.32 -4.34
CA GLY A 198 10.77 -7.72 -4.30
C GLY A 198 10.00 -7.23 -3.08
N MET A 199 10.67 -6.59 -2.11
CA MET A 199 10.03 -6.01 -0.92
C MET A 199 9.52 -4.60 -1.19
N TYR A 200 10.21 -3.56 -0.74
CA TYR A 200 9.76 -2.18 -0.86
C TYR A 200 10.01 -1.59 -2.25
N TYR A 201 11.27 -1.58 -2.71
CA TYR A 201 11.61 -0.96 -3.98
C TYR A 201 11.19 -1.80 -5.20
N ARG A 202 10.99 -1.14 -6.33
CA ARG A 202 10.58 -1.73 -7.60
C ARG A 202 11.57 -1.37 -8.70
N ASP A 203 11.48 -2.05 -9.80
CA ASP A 203 12.16 -1.68 -11.04
C ASP A 203 11.18 -1.06 -12.04
N TYR A 204 11.70 -0.52 -13.13
CA TYR A 204 10.89 0.12 -14.18
C TYR A 204 10.10 -0.88 -15.06
N ALA A 205 10.07 -2.15 -14.75
CA ALA A 205 9.29 -3.14 -15.50
C ALA A 205 7.78 -3.09 -15.25
N SER A 206 7.31 -2.20 -14.36
CA SER A 206 5.88 -2.01 -14.06
C SER A 206 5.16 -1.18 -15.12
N THR A 207 3.83 -1.27 -15.14
CA THR A 207 2.98 -0.40 -15.98
C THR A 207 2.81 0.99 -15.35
N ASP A 208 2.44 2.00 -16.17
CA ASP A 208 2.17 3.38 -15.70
C ASP A 208 1.12 3.40 -14.58
N VAL A 209 0.04 2.64 -14.76
CA VAL A 209 -1.01 2.46 -13.73
C VAL A 209 -0.43 1.84 -12.44
N GLY A 210 0.55 0.95 -12.59
CA GLY A 210 1.24 0.35 -11.46
C GLY A 210 2.06 1.36 -10.67
N PHE A 211 2.76 2.27 -11.35
CA PHE A 211 3.53 3.34 -10.69
C PHE A 211 2.64 4.35 -9.98
N GLU A 212 1.56 4.81 -10.64
CA GLU A 212 0.59 5.71 -10.01
C GLU A 212 -0.04 5.08 -8.77
N ALA A 213 -0.42 3.80 -8.84
CA ALA A 213 -1.00 3.09 -7.71
C ALA A 213 0.01 2.86 -6.57
N LEU A 214 1.29 2.63 -6.90
CA LEU A 214 2.36 2.52 -5.91
C LEU A 214 2.60 3.85 -5.22
N ALA A 215 2.69 4.95 -5.98
CA ALA A 215 2.89 6.29 -5.45
C ALA A 215 1.72 6.72 -4.56
N ASP A 216 0.47 6.46 -4.99
CA ASP A 216 -0.74 6.70 -4.19
C ASP A 216 -0.74 5.91 -2.87
N PHE A 217 -0.33 4.65 -2.91
CA PHE A 217 -0.21 3.81 -1.72
C PHE A 217 0.86 4.32 -0.76
N LEU A 218 2.08 4.61 -1.25
CA LEU A 218 3.19 5.11 -0.43
C LEU A 218 2.94 6.53 0.07
N ASN A 219 2.23 7.33 -0.70
CA ASN A 219 1.71 8.66 -0.40
C ASN A 219 2.82 9.67 -0.03
N HIS A 220 3.40 9.60 1.17
CA HIS A 220 4.48 10.50 1.63
C HIS A 220 5.83 9.77 1.76
N LEU A 221 5.83 8.44 1.81
CA LEU A 221 7.06 7.65 1.81
C LEU A 221 7.71 7.68 0.42
N PRO A 222 9.05 7.65 0.31
CA PRO A 222 9.72 7.76 -0.99
C PRO A 222 9.35 6.60 -1.92
N VAL A 223 9.06 6.90 -3.17
CA VAL A 223 9.00 5.90 -4.24
C VAL A 223 10.43 5.58 -4.65
N VAL A 224 10.81 4.30 -4.66
CA VAL A 224 12.16 3.87 -5.03
C VAL A 224 12.09 2.95 -6.23
N LEU A 225 12.73 3.38 -7.34
CA LEU A 225 12.72 2.71 -8.63
C LEU A 225 14.15 2.42 -9.09
N ASP A 226 14.48 1.15 -9.26
CA ASP A 226 15.82 0.70 -9.67
C ASP A 226 15.87 0.50 -11.18
N ASP A 227 16.98 0.98 -11.78
CA ASP A 227 17.39 0.68 -13.16
C ASP A 227 16.47 1.23 -14.27
N THR A 228 16.67 2.51 -14.61
CA THR A 228 15.99 3.18 -15.72
C THR A 228 16.20 2.48 -17.07
N SER A 229 17.32 1.76 -17.27
CA SER A 229 17.66 1.09 -18.53
C SER A 229 16.68 -0.03 -18.92
N LYS A 230 16.02 -0.64 -17.93
CA LYS A 230 15.03 -1.70 -18.18
C LYS A 230 13.82 -1.24 -18.99
N ARG A 231 13.51 0.04 -18.98
CA ARG A 231 12.36 0.59 -19.70
C ARG A 231 12.66 1.20 -21.05
N CYS A 232 13.90 1.61 -21.27
CA CYS A 232 14.27 2.40 -22.44
C CYS A 232 14.24 1.68 -23.79
N GLN A 233 14.12 0.36 -23.80
CA GLN A 233 14.19 -0.42 -25.03
C GLN A 233 12.94 -0.35 -25.91
N SER A 234 11.82 0.25 -25.48
CA SER A 234 10.59 0.18 -26.25
C SER A 234 9.77 1.45 -26.40
N VAL A 235 9.93 2.51 -25.59
CA VAL A 235 9.01 3.67 -25.67
C VAL A 235 9.54 4.95 -24.99
N GLU A 236 10.42 5.71 -25.63
CA GLU A 236 10.94 7.01 -25.15
C GLU A 236 9.84 7.97 -24.68
N LYS A 237 8.78 8.18 -25.46
CA LYS A 237 7.64 9.06 -25.10
C LYS A 237 6.89 8.67 -23.81
N ARG A 238 6.88 7.39 -23.44
CA ARG A 238 6.22 6.94 -22.20
C ARG A 238 7.07 7.18 -20.97
N PHE A 239 8.38 7.30 -21.12
CA PHE A 239 9.26 7.52 -19.99
C PHE A 239 9.15 8.97 -19.48
N GLU A 240 9.18 9.95 -20.38
CA GLU A 240 8.91 11.36 -20.04
C GLU A 240 7.56 11.53 -19.33
N GLU A 241 6.53 10.86 -19.83
CA GLU A 241 5.19 10.91 -19.25
C GLU A 241 5.13 10.35 -17.82
N ILE A 242 5.88 9.27 -17.53
CA ILE A 242 5.97 8.71 -16.19
C ILE A 242 6.68 9.66 -15.23
N ILE A 243 7.80 10.25 -15.66
CA ILE A 243 8.53 11.24 -14.87
C ILE A 243 7.62 12.41 -14.55
N TYR A 244 6.95 12.95 -15.58
CA TYR A 244 6.03 14.07 -15.42
C TYR A 244 4.91 13.73 -14.43
N ASN A 245 4.27 12.55 -14.56
CA ASN A 245 3.21 12.13 -13.68
C ASN A 245 3.71 11.97 -12.24
N LEU A 246 4.85 11.30 -12.02
CA LEU A 246 5.42 11.13 -10.68
C LEU A 246 5.75 12.46 -10.02
N CYS A 247 6.27 13.44 -10.77
CA CYS A 247 6.59 14.77 -10.27
C CYS A 247 5.36 15.69 -10.15
N SER A 248 4.26 15.41 -10.86
CA SER A 248 3.02 16.18 -10.75
C SER A 248 2.22 15.89 -9.46
N GLY A 249 2.53 14.78 -8.76
CA GLY A 249 1.83 14.38 -7.54
C GLY A 249 0.43 13.83 -7.75
N LYS A 250 0.01 13.59 -8.99
CA LYS A 250 -1.33 13.06 -9.31
C LYS A 250 -1.31 12.13 -10.51
N GLY A 251 -2.17 11.12 -10.46
CA GLY A 251 -2.40 10.19 -11.55
C GLY A 251 -3.34 10.74 -12.62
N LYS A 252 -3.48 10.00 -13.71
CA LYS A 252 -4.43 10.33 -14.77
C LYS A 252 -5.86 10.10 -14.29
N THR A 253 -6.75 11.04 -14.61
CA THR A 253 -8.20 10.89 -14.41
C THR A 253 -8.73 9.75 -15.28
N ARG A 254 -9.48 8.84 -14.68
CA ARG A 254 -10.07 7.67 -15.37
C ARG A 254 -11.56 7.58 -15.07
N SER A 255 -12.36 7.32 -16.12
CA SER A 255 -13.78 7.01 -15.95
C SER A 255 -13.96 5.59 -15.40
N ASN A 256 -15.03 5.38 -14.63
CA ASN A 256 -15.47 4.06 -14.20
C ASN A 256 -16.53 3.47 -15.14
N LYS A 257 -16.89 2.21 -14.91
CA LYS A 257 -17.91 1.50 -15.71
C LYS A 257 -19.33 2.08 -15.57
N GLU A 258 -19.56 2.91 -14.56
CA GLU A 258 -20.86 3.52 -14.22
C GLU A 258 -20.93 4.99 -14.68
N LEU A 259 -20.11 5.40 -15.67
CA LEU A 259 -20.02 6.77 -16.20
C LEU A 259 -19.60 7.83 -15.17
N GLY A 260 -19.09 7.41 -14.01
CA GLY A 260 -18.48 8.28 -13.02
C GLY A 260 -16.98 8.43 -13.23
N ILE A 261 -16.37 9.33 -12.48
CA ILE A 261 -14.91 9.51 -12.42
C ILE A 261 -14.37 8.69 -11.24
N ASN A 262 -13.37 7.84 -11.48
CA ASN A 262 -12.65 7.20 -10.39
C ASN A 262 -11.94 8.27 -9.54
N ARG A 263 -11.78 7.99 -8.25
CA ARG A 263 -10.93 8.80 -7.40
C ARG A 263 -9.53 8.90 -8.02
N GLU A 264 -9.02 10.11 -8.14
CA GLU A 264 -7.65 10.33 -8.62
C GLU A 264 -6.64 9.80 -7.59
N ASN A 265 -5.61 9.14 -8.08
CA ASN A 265 -4.44 8.81 -7.28
C ASN A 265 -3.68 10.10 -7.00
N VAL A 266 -3.32 10.36 -5.73
CA VAL A 266 -2.61 11.57 -5.32
C VAL A 266 -1.52 11.20 -4.32
N TRP A 267 -0.34 11.78 -4.48
CA TRP A 267 0.81 11.56 -3.61
C TRP A 267 1.66 12.82 -3.46
N GLU A 268 2.36 12.94 -2.36
CA GLU A 268 3.26 14.04 -2.04
C GLU A 268 4.59 13.47 -1.53
N CYS A 269 5.34 12.84 -2.42
CA CYS A 269 6.58 12.14 -2.08
C CYS A 269 7.69 12.42 -3.10
N ILE A 270 8.91 12.06 -2.74
CA ILE A 270 10.08 12.09 -3.61
C ILE A 270 10.24 10.72 -4.27
N THR A 271 10.54 10.71 -5.57
CA THR A 271 10.94 9.50 -6.27
C THR A 271 12.47 9.42 -6.33
N LEU A 272 13.04 8.33 -5.83
CA LEU A 272 14.46 8.01 -5.88
C LEU A 272 14.71 6.98 -6.97
N THR A 273 15.64 7.27 -7.88
CA THR A 273 15.92 6.37 -9.00
C THR A 273 17.41 6.30 -9.32
N ASN A 274 17.79 5.32 -10.13
CA ASN A 274 19.11 5.20 -10.69
C ASN A 274 19.11 4.71 -12.13
N GLY A 275 20.21 4.97 -12.84
CA GLY A 275 20.40 4.51 -14.21
C GLY A 275 21.84 4.54 -14.67
N GLU A 276 22.09 4.07 -15.89
CA GLU A 276 23.42 4.19 -16.53
C GLU A 276 23.62 5.56 -17.20
N LYS A 277 22.53 6.19 -17.61
CA LYS A 277 22.49 7.52 -18.23
C LYS A 277 21.59 8.44 -17.41
N PRO A 278 21.82 9.76 -17.47
CA PRO A 278 20.92 10.70 -16.81
C PRO A 278 19.49 10.56 -17.33
N ILE A 279 18.53 10.71 -16.45
CA ILE A 279 17.10 10.57 -16.77
C ILE A 279 16.64 11.54 -17.86
N THR A 280 17.35 12.66 -18.01
CA THR A 280 17.13 13.68 -19.06
C THR A 280 17.63 13.26 -20.44
N SER A 281 18.29 12.12 -20.56
CA SER A 281 18.73 11.57 -21.87
C SER A 281 17.74 10.63 -22.52
N TYR A 282 16.57 10.46 -21.93
CA TYR A 282 15.52 9.59 -22.46
C TYR A 282 14.35 10.42 -23.04
#